data_8ead7bbb69b3f9d85a9245f3a108dc74
#
_entry.id   8ead7bbb69b3f9d85a9245f3a108dc74
#
_cell.length_a   1.000
_cell.length_b   1.000
_cell.length_c   1.000
_cell.angle_alpha   90.00
_cell.angle_beta   90.00
_cell.angle_gamma   90.00
#
_symmetry.space_group_name_H-M   'P 1'
#
loop_
_entity.id
_entity.type
_entity.pdbx_description
1 polymer ?
#
loop_
_entity_poly.entity_id
_entity_poly.type
_entity_poly.pdbx_seq_one_letter_code
_entity_poly.pdbx_strand_id
1 'polypeptide(L)'
;MTLELLLTPEHERTSLCRTVSARYSAVLVDEYQDTNALQDAIYFALAAPDASNLFFVGDIKQSIYRFRQADPSVFVGKQTAWQPYPADAPVPYPEPATIALDANFRSAPDVIRGINYFFETFFSRRLGGIDYGDGQRLVVGRKDETYPGLCELDVIREADTAADARTIAARIAQMMADGYPVRDAEPGKTRPCQYDDFCILLRGRSDFALYEAALTALEIPVYADVAADLLDAPHVRPFAALLRVLDNPAQDVELSSVL
;
A
#
# COMPACT_ATOMS: atom_id res chain seq x y z
N MET A 1 23.82 -11.73 5.11
CA MET A 1 23.58 -12.82 6.10
C MET A 1 22.60 -13.88 5.60
N THR A 2 21.29 -13.62 5.34
CA THR A 2 20.36 -14.69 4.88
C THR A 2 20.79 -15.31 3.54
N LEU A 3 21.14 -14.50 2.55
CA LEU A 3 21.55 -15.00 1.24
C LEU A 3 22.85 -15.83 1.32
N GLU A 4 23.80 -15.46 2.14
CA GLU A 4 25.05 -16.19 2.36
C GLU A 4 24.86 -17.57 3.02
N LEU A 5 23.74 -17.75 3.72
CA LEU A 5 23.33 -19.07 4.24
C LEU A 5 22.74 -19.96 3.13
N LEU A 6 22.11 -19.34 2.13
CA LEU A 6 21.42 -20.05 1.06
C LEU A 6 22.29 -20.30 -0.15
N LEU A 7 23.19 -19.38 -0.48
CA LEU A 7 24.05 -19.44 -1.66
C LEU A 7 25.52 -19.32 -1.26
N THR A 8 26.38 -20.04 -1.97
CA THR A 8 27.83 -19.88 -1.87
C THR A 8 28.27 -18.58 -2.57
N PRO A 9 29.55 -18.14 -2.40
CA PRO A 9 30.09 -17.00 -3.15
C PRO A 9 29.99 -17.18 -4.69
N GLU A 10 29.97 -18.41 -5.16
CA GLU A 10 29.82 -18.77 -6.58
C GLU A 10 28.33 -18.86 -7.03
N HIS A 11 27.41 -18.38 -6.17
CA HIS A 11 25.95 -18.43 -6.37
C HIS A 11 25.35 -19.83 -6.47
N GLU A 12 26.02 -20.86 -5.94
CA GLU A 12 25.46 -22.21 -5.86
C GLU A 12 24.63 -22.39 -4.59
N ARG A 13 23.58 -23.22 -4.68
CA ARG A 13 22.73 -23.52 -3.53
C ARG A 13 23.47 -24.37 -2.50
N THR A 14 23.47 -23.93 -1.24
CA THR A 14 24.02 -24.69 -0.10
C THR A 14 23.17 -25.91 0.22
N SER A 15 23.69 -26.81 1.05
CA SER A 15 22.91 -27.95 1.58
C SER A 15 21.70 -27.48 2.39
N LEU A 16 21.85 -26.39 3.15
CA LEU A 16 20.75 -25.77 3.90
C LEU A 16 19.68 -25.26 2.94
N CYS A 17 20.06 -24.55 1.88
CA CYS A 17 19.13 -24.06 0.86
C CYS A 17 18.32 -25.20 0.25
N ARG A 18 18.99 -26.29 -0.16
CA ARG A 18 18.31 -27.48 -0.71
C ARG A 18 17.34 -28.12 0.28
N THR A 19 17.72 -28.19 1.55
CA THR A 19 16.85 -28.75 2.62
C THR A 19 15.62 -27.86 2.86
N VAL A 20 15.78 -26.55 2.85
CA VAL A 20 14.68 -25.59 3.07
C VAL A 20 13.77 -25.55 1.86
N SER A 21 14.31 -25.43 0.63
CA SER A 21 13.51 -25.36 -0.60
C SER A 21 12.67 -26.61 -0.84
N ALA A 22 13.17 -27.79 -0.45
CA ALA A 22 12.43 -29.06 -0.55
C ALA A 22 11.15 -29.13 0.30
N ARG A 23 10.95 -28.17 1.22
CA ARG A 23 9.73 -28.10 2.05
C ARG A 23 8.58 -27.38 1.36
N TYR A 24 8.85 -26.65 0.29
CA TYR A 24 7.87 -25.82 -0.39
C TYR A 24 7.51 -26.38 -1.77
N SER A 25 6.23 -26.67 -1.96
CA SER A 25 5.69 -27.05 -3.27
C SER A 25 5.48 -25.84 -4.17
N ALA A 26 5.27 -24.65 -3.58
CA ALA A 26 5.11 -23.39 -4.27
C ALA A 26 5.71 -22.24 -3.43
N VAL A 27 6.26 -21.23 -4.10
CA VAL A 27 6.71 -19.97 -3.51
C VAL A 27 5.88 -18.86 -4.15
N LEU A 28 4.98 -18.27 -3.36
CA LEU A 28 4.06 -17.22 -3.78
C LEU A 28 4.49 -15.90 -3.14
N VAL A 29 4.70 -14.88 -3.94
CA VAL A 29 5.12 -13.55 -3.49
C VAL A 29 4.09 -12.53 -3.93
N ASP A 30 3.47 -11.88 -2.96
CA ASP A 30 2.56 -10.76 -3.17
C ASP A 30 3.30 -9.43 -3.05
N GLU A 31 2.71 -8.34 -3.58
CA GLU A 31 3.29 -6.99 -3.59
C GLU A 31 4.73 -6.97 -4.15
N TYR A 32 4.95 -7.75 -5.21
CA TYR A 32 6.30 -7.97 -5.73
C TYR A 32 6.99 -6.69 -6.24
N GLN A 33 6.25 -5.62 -6.55
CA GLN A 33 6.80 -4.30 -6.90
C GLN A 33 7.62 -3.66 -5.78
N ASP A 34 7.45 -4.14 -4.53
CA ASP A 34 8.18 -3.64 -3.36
C ASP A 34 9.40 -4.51 -3.00
N THR A 35 9.74 -5.46 -3.87
CA THR A 35 10.90 -6.34 -3.75
C THR A 35 12.18 -5.62 -4.20
N ASN A 36 13.31 -5.95 -3.55
CA ASN A 36 14.64 -5.57 -4.01
C ASN A 36 15.43 -6.78 -4.56
N ALA A 37 16.58 -6.52 -5.18
CA ALA A 37 17.40 -7.56 -5.79
C ALA A 37 17.86 -8.65 -4.79
N LEU A 38 18.07 -8.31 -3.52
CA LEU A 38 18.44 -9.28 -2.49
C LEU A 38 17.28 -10.24 -2.17
N GLN A 39 16.07 -9.70 -2.01
CA GLN A 39 14.87 -10.50 -1.77
C GLN A 39 14.55 -11.38 -2.98
N ASP A 40 14.65 -10.83 -4.19
CA ASP A 40 14.49 -11.59 -5.43
C ASP A 40 15.43 -12.81 -5.48
N ALA A 41 16.72 -12.60 -5.20
CA ALA A 41 17.70 -13.68 -5.14
C ALA A 41 17.35 -14.76 -4.09
N ILE A 42 16.76 -14.36 -2.95
CA ILE A 42 16.29 -15.29 -1.92
C ILE A 42 15.11 -16.12 -2.44
N TYR A 43 14.13 -15.50 -3.11
CA TYR A 43 12.98 -16.23 -3.67
C TYR A 43 13.43 -17.27 -4.69
N PHE A 44 14.34 -16.90 -5.59
CA PHE A 44 14.90 -17.84 -6.56
C PHE A 44 15.75 -18.92 -5.91
N ALA A 45 16.49 -18.63 -4.84
CA ALA A 45 17.24 -19.64 -4.10
C ALA A 45 16.31 -20.68 -3.46
N LEU A 46 15.14 -20.26 -2.95
CA LEU A 46 14.16 -21.13 -2.28
C LEU A 46 13.22 -21.87 -3.25
N ALA A 47 13.19 -21.48 -4.50
CA ALA A 47 12.37 -22.12 -5.53
C ALA A 47 12.86 -23.52 -5.90
N ALA A 48 12.11 -24.23 -6.74
CA ALA A 48 12.59 -25.40 -7.46
C ALA A 48 13.82 -25.05 -8.33
N PRO A 49 14.69 -26.02 -8.69
CA PRO A 49 15.88 -25.72 -9.49
C PRO A 49 15.61 -25.03 -10.83
N ASP A 50 14.47 -25.30 -11.44
CA ASP A 50 13.98 -24.70 -12.69
C ASP A 50 13.06 -23.49 -12.45
N ALA A 51 12.87 -23.07 -11.20
CA ALA A 51 11.98 -22.01 -10.77
C ALA A 51 10.48 -22.20 -11.14
N SER A 52 10.08 -23.41 -11.54
CA SER A 52 8.71 -23.73 -12.00
C SER A 52 7.63 -23.56 -10.92
N ASN A 53 8.01 -23.44 -9.66
CA ASN A 53 7.11 -23.27 -8.52
C ASN A 53 7.05 -21.82 -7.98
N LEU A 54 7.62 -20.84 -8.72
CA LEU A 54 7.53 -19.43 -8.37
C LEU A 54 6.29 -18.78 -8.99
N PHE A 55 5.62 -17.96 -8.18
CA PHE A 55 4.52 -17.13 -8.63
C PHE A 55 4.59 -15.75 -7.97
N PHE A 56 4.63 -14.71 -8.78
CA PHE A 56 4.73 -13.33 -8.33
C PHE A 56 3.47 -12.55 -8.68
N VAL A 57 2.95 -11.78 -7.74
CA VAL A 57 1.84 -10.85 -7.96
C VAL A 57 2.27 -9.47 -7.54
N GLY A 58 1.92 -8.47 -8.31
CA GLY A 58 2.22 -7.08 -7.98
C GLY A 58 1.62 -6.10 -8.98
N ASP A 59 1.64 -4.85 -8.61
CA ASP A 59 1.24 -3.74 -9.45
C ASP A 59 2.29 -2.63 -9.40
N ILE A 60 3.04 -2.44 -10.48
CA ILE A 60 4.13 -1.47 -10.55
C ILE A 60 3.67 -0.04 -10.23
N LYS A 61 2.41 0.30 -10.50
CA LYS A 61 1.82 1.62 -10.19
C LYS A 61 1.72 1.88 -8.69
N GLN A 62 1.71 0.81 -7.88
CA GLN A 62 1.60 0.87 -6.42
C GLN A 62 2.95 0.83 -5.70
N SER A 63 4.07 0.88 -6.43
CA SER A 63 5.40 0.91 -5.83
C SER A 63 5.66 2.24 -5.13
N ILE A 64 5.50 2.28 -3.82
CA ILE A 64 5.66 3.46 -2.97
C ILE A 64 6.79 3.30 -1.93
N TYR A 65 7.45 2.14 -1.86
CA TYR A 65 8.43 1.80 -0.82
C TYR A 65 9.90 1.95 -1.24
N ARG A 66 10.22 2.80 -2.22
CA ARG A 66 11.61 3.10 -2.61
C ARG A 66 12.46 3.56 -1.42
N PHE A 67 11.90 4.30 -0.47
CA PHE A 67 12.58 4.72 0.75
C PHE A 67 12.91 3.56 1.71
N ARG A 68 12.34 2.38 1.49
CA ARG A 68 12.66 1.11 2.16
C ARG A 68 13.50 0.19 1.29
N GLN A 69 14.21 0.74 0.30
CA GLN A 69 15.07 0.00 -0.64
C GLN A 69 14.32 -0.92 -1.61
N ALA A 70 13.00 -0.75 -1.79
CA ALA A 70 12.30 -1.41 -2.89
C ALA A 70 12.87 -0.95 -4.23
N ASP A 71 13.07 -1.89 -5.15
CA ASP A 71 13.55 -1.63 -6.51
C ASP A 71 12.54 -2.12 -7.54
N PRO A 72 11.63 -1.26 -7.99
CA PRO A 72 10.64 -1.62 -8.99
C PRO A 72 11.22 -2.13 -10.32
N SER A 73 12.50 -1.82 -10.61
CA SER A 73 13.16 -2.27 -11.84
C SER A 73 13.28 -3.80 -11.91
N VAL A 74 13.32 -4.48 -10.76
CA VAL A 74 13.29 -5.95 -10.67
C VAL A 74 12.01 -6.51 -11.28
N PHE A 75 10.86 -5.92 -10.95
CA PHE A 75 9.57 -6.33 -11.49
C PHE A 75 9.41 -5.96 -12.97
N VAL A 76 9.73 -4.71 -13.32
CA VAL A 76 9.69 -4.25 -14.71
C VAL A 76 10.59 -5.10 -15.62
N GLY A 77 11.77 -5.49 -15.13
CA GLY A 77 12.68 -6.37 -15.87
C GLY A 77 12.04 -7.71 -16.24
N LYS A 78 11.30 -8.33 -15.30
CA LYS A 78 10.57 -9.58 -15.55
C LYS A 78 9.40 -9.37 -16.53
N GLN A 79 8.61 -8.33 -16.34
CA GLN A 79 7.51 -7.99 -17.25
C GLN A 79 7.98 -7.75 -18.69
N THR A 80 9.18 -7.21 -18.85
CA THR A 80 9.75 -6.96 -20.19
C THR A 80 10.36 -8.21 -20.81
N ALA A 81 10.96 -9.08 -19.98
CA ALA A 81 11.66 -10.26 -20.45
C ALA A 81 10.72 -11.46 -20.71
N TRP A 82 9.64 -11.58 -19.96
CA TRP A 82 8.72 -12.71 -20.02
C TRP A 82 7.59 -12.44 -21.01
N GLN A 83 7.22 -13.47 -21.77
CA GLN A 83 6.13 -13.37 -22.73
C GLN A 83 4.76 -13.42 -22.02
N PRO A 84 3.70 -12.83 -22.59
CA PRO A 84 2.35 -13.08 -22.14
C PRO A 84 2.01 -14.57 -22.17
N TYR A 85 1.33 -15.05 -21.12
CA TYR A 85 0.86 -16.43 -21.06
C TYR A 85 -0.12 -16.71 -22.21
N PRO A 86 0.15 -17.70 -23.09
CA PRO A 86 -0.74 -17.98 -24.22
C PRO A 86 -2.06 -18.60 -23.77
N ALA A 87 -3.18 -18.21 -24.41
CA ALA A 87 -4.52 -18.69 -24.05
C ALA A 87 -4.66 -20.22 -24.15
N ASP A 88 -3.96 -20.84 -25.08
CA ASP A 88 -4.00 -22.31 -25.38
C ASP A 88 -2.75 -23.01 -24.86
N ALA A 89 -2.05 -22.40 -23.89
CA ALA A 89 -0.83 -22.98 -23.34
C ALA A 89 -1.06 -24.35 -22.70
N PRO A 90 -0.12 -25.28 -22.85
CA PRO A 90 -0.18 -26.54 -22.13
C PRO A 90 -0.06 -26.31 -20.60
N VAL A 91 -0.58 -27.21 -19.82
CA VAL A 91 -0.41 -27.22 -18.37
C VAL A 91 0.38 -28.46 -17.98
N PRO A 92 1.56 -28.33 -17.36
CA PRO A 92 2.26 -27.08 -17.00
C PRO A 92 2.86 -26.35 -18.23
N TYR A 93 2.92 -25.01 -18.16
CA TYR A 93 3.61 -24.20 -19.16
C TYR A 93 5.12 -24.18 -18.85
N PRO A 94 5.99 -24.45 -19.84
CA PRO A 94 7.40 -24.72 -19.58
C PRO A 94 8.27 -23.47 -19.39
N GLU A 95 7.75 -22.28 -19.73
CA GLU A 95 8.53 -21.03 -19.72
C GLU A 95 7.95 -20.00 -18.75
N PRO A 96 8.78 -19.08 -18.25
CA PRO A 96 8.27 -17.94 -17.49
C PRO A 96 7.31 -17.08 -18.33
N ALA A 97 6.16 -16.74 -17.77
CA ALA A 97 5.15 -15.97 -18.48
C ALA A 97 4.50 -14.90 -17.58
N THR A 98 3.91 -13.90 -18.22
CA THR A 98 3.16 -12.85 -17.56
C THR A 98 1.65 -13.02 -17.79
N ILE A 99 0.87 -12.75 -16.75
CA ILE A 99 -0.59 -12.70 -16.81
C ILE A 99 -1.02 -11.30 -16.38
N ALA A 100 -1.68 -10.57 -17.27
CA ALA A 100 -2.21 -9.25 -16.94
C ALA A 100 -3.57 -9.38 -16.24
N LEU A 101 -3.72 -8.73 -15.08
CA LEU A 101 -4.96 -8.61 -14.32
C LEU A 101 -5.38 -7.14 -14.32
N ASP A 102 -6.05 -6.70 -15.37
CA ASP A 102 -6.43 -5.31 -15.61
C ASP A 102 -7.84 -4.96 -15.07
N ALA A 103 -8.70 -5.96 -14.87
CA ALA A 103 -10.07 -5.76 -14.42
C ALA A 103 -10.13 -5.45 -12.92
N ASN A 104 -10.64 -4.27 -12.58
CA ASN A 104 -10.86 -3.84 -11.21
C ASN A 104 -12.32 -4.12 -10.81
N PHE A 105 -12.50 -5.00 -9.82
CA PHE A 105 -13.80 -5.37 -9.26
C PHE A 105 -14.12 -4.67 -7.93
N ARG A 106 -13.17 -3.91 -7.39
CA ARG A 106 -13.30 -3.22 -6.09
C ARG A 106 -14.00 -1.88 -6.23
N SER A 107 -13.52 -1.05 -7.15
CA SER A 107 -13.92 0.35 -7.26
C SER A 107 -15.15 0.53 -8.15
N ALA A 108 -15.91 1.59 -7.89
CA ALA A 108 -17.01 2.00 -8.75
C ALA A 108 -16.52 2.50 -10.12
N PRO A 109 -17.31 2.41 -11.18
CA PRO A 109 -16.88 2.76 -12.54
C PRO A 109 -16.34 4.18 -12.69
N ASP A 110 -16.99 5.19 -12.09
CA ASP A 110 -16.55 6.58 -12.20
C ASP A 110 -15.24 6.86 -11.42
N VAL A 111 -15.01 6.13 -10.33
CA VAL A 111 -13.72 6.18 -9.62
C VAL A 111 -12.60 5.66 -10.53
N ILE A 112 -12.82 4.53 -11.23
CA ILE A 112 -11.83 3.99 -12.18
C ILE A 112 -11.59 4.96 -13.34
N ARG A 113 -12.64 5.58 -13.88
CA ARG A 113 -12.52 6.58 -14.95
C ARG A 113 -11.71 7.80 -14.48
N GLY A 114 -12.00 8.29 -13.26
CA GLY A 114 -11.25 9.39 -12.65
C GLY A 114 -9.77 9.03 -12.44
N ILE A 115 -9.48 7.87 -11.89
CA ILE A 115 -8.10 7.38 -11.72
C ILE A 115 -7.38 7.33 -13.08
N ASN A 116 -7.98 6.69 -14.08
CA ASN A 116 -7.38 6.62 -15.41
C ASN A 116 -7.10 8.01 -15.98
N TYR A 117 -8.06 8.95 -15.88
CA TYR A 117 -7.89 10.33 -16.36
C TYR A 117 -6.69 11.03 -15.71
N PHE A 118 -6.54 10.92 -14.37
CA PHE A 118 -5.41 11.52 -13.67
C PHE A 118 -4.10 10.87 -14.06
N PHE A 119 -4.04 9.56 -14.07
CA PHE A 119 -2.81 8.83 -14.36
C PHE A 119 -2.37 9.01 -15.82
N GLU A 120 -3.29 9.02 -16.79
CA GLU A 120 -2.99 9.32 -18.20
C GLU A 120 -2.44 10.73 -18.38
N THR A 121 -2.90 11.68 -17.54
CA THR A 121 -2.48 13.07 -17.64
C THR A 121 -1.13 13.34 -16.97
N PHE A 122 -0.89 12.75 -15.82
CA PHE A 122 0.24 13.11 -14.97
C PHE A 122 1.34 12.04 -14.88
N PHE A 123 1.02 10.78 -15.15
CA PHE A 123 1.97 9.69 -14.99
C PHE A 123 2.79 9.48 -16.26
N SER A 124 4.11 9.47 -16.11
CA SER A 124 5.05 9.22 -17.21
C SER A 124 6.32 8.59 -16.65
N ARG A 125 7.18 8.04 -17.50
CA ARG A 125 8.50 7.51 -17.07
C ARG A 125 9.30 8.51 -16.25
N ARG A 126 9.19 9.80 -16.58
CA ARG A 126 9.88 10.86 -15.84
C ARG A 126 9.29 11.11 -14.45
N LEU A 127 7.97 11.03 -14.29
CA LEU A 127 7.27 11.37 -13.05
C LEU A 127 6.90 10.15 -12.20
N GLY A 128 6.62 9.01 -12.83
CA GLY A 128 6.19 7.79 -12.14
C GLY A 128 7.03 6.55 -12.42
N GLY A 129 8.06 6.66 -13.27
CA GLY A 129 8.94 5.55 -13.62
C GLY A 129 8.39 4.62 -14.72
N ILE A 130 7.13 4.75 -15.08
CA ILE A 130 6.45 4.01 -16.16
C ILE A 130 5.57 4.95 -16.96
N ASP A 131 5.23 4.59 -18.19
CA ASP A 131 4.20 5.27 -18.96
C ASP A 131 2.84 4.62 -18.67
N TYR A 132 1.87 5.44 -18.31
CA TYR A 132 0.50 4.98 -18.09
C TYR A 132 -0.25 4.93 -19.41
N GLY A 133 -0.33 3.74 -20.00
CA GLY A 133 -0.96 3.50 -21.30
C GLY A 133 -1.64 2.13 -21.33
N ASP A 134 -1.79 1.60 -22.55
CA ASP A 134 -2.34 0.26 -22.76
C ASP A 134 -1.56 -0.78 -21.95
N GLY A 135 -2.25 -1.61 -21.18
CA GLY A 135 -1.66 -2.60 -20.29
C GLY A 135 -1.41 -2.11 -18.85
N GLN A 136 -1.50 -0.77 -18.58
CA GLN A 136 -1.47 -0.23 -17.22
C GLN A 136 -2.82 0.37 -16.81
N ARG A 137 -3.68 0.63 -17.79
CA ARG A 137 -5.00 1.20 -17.62
C ARG A 137 -5.90 0.23 -16.87
N LEU A 138 -6.61 0.72 -15.85
CA LEU A 138 -7.60 -0.07 -15.13
C LEU A 138 -8.86 -0.25 -15.98
N VAL A 139 -9.37 -1.47 -16.04
CA VAL A 139 -10.62 -1.81 -16.72
C VAL A 139 -11.71 -2.02 -15.67
N VAL A 140 -12.91 -1.50 -15.94
CA VAL A 140 -14.06 -1.70 -15.06
C VAL A 140 -14.48 -3.18 -15.13
N GLY A 141 -14.21 -3.94 -14.07
CA GLY A 141 -14.57 -5.36 -13.98
C GLY A 141 -15.99 -5.60 -13.42
N ARG A 142 -16.54 -4.59 -12.72
CA ARG A 142 -17.88 -4.70 -12.13
C ARG A 142 -18.97 -4.50 -13.19
N LYS A 143 -19.92 -5.43 -13.21
CA LYS A 143 -21.11 -5.36 -14.09
C LYS A 143 -22.29 -4.65 -13.45
N ASP A 144 -22.17 -4.25 -12.20
CA ASP A 144 -23.22 -3.57 -11.44
C ASP A 144 -23.14 -2.06 -11.72
N GLU A 145 -24.09 -1.56 -12.50
CA GLU A 145 -24.20 -0.15 -12.90
C GLU A 145 -25.10 0.67 -11.96
N THR A 146 -25.65 0.07 -10.91
CA THR A 146 -26.60 0.75 -9.99
C THR A 146 -25.95 1.87 -9.19
N TYR A 147 -24.62 1.81 -9.02
CA TYR A 147 -23.85 2.84 -8.35
C TYR A 147 -22.59 3.18 -9.17
N PRO A 148 -22.63 4.24 -10.00
CA PRO A 148 -21.49 4.64 -10.84
C PRO A 148 -20.31 5.16 -10.02
N GLY A 149 -20.53 5.64 -8.81
CA GLY A 149 -19.53 6.29 -7.97
C GLY A 149 -19.42 7.79 -8.22
N LEU A 150 -18.44 8.41 -7.59
CA LEU A 150 -18.11 9.81 -7.74
C LEU A 150 -16.59 9.96 -7.69
N CYS A 151 -16.05 10.83 -8.54
CA CYS A 151 -14.67 11.28 -8.48
C CYS A 151 -14.70 12.81 -8.56
N GLU A 152 -14.32 13.47 -7.47
CA GLU A 152 -14.27 14.94 -7.36
C GLU A 152 -12.81 15.38 -7.26
N LEU A 153 -12.50 16.53 -7.83
CA LEU A 153 -11.24 17.23 -7.66
C LEU A 153 -11.50 18.62 -7.13
N ASP A 154 -11.15 18.86 -5.88
CA ASP A 154 -11.23 20.17 -5.27
C ASP A 154 -9.85 20.85 -5.31
N VAL A 155 -9.83 22.07 -5.82
CA VAL A 155 -8.60 22.88 -5.90
C VAL A 155 -8.71 24.05 -4.94
N ILE A 156 -7.94 23.99 -3.87
CA ILE A 156 -7.86 25.05 -2.87
C ILE A 156 -6.77 26.04 -3.29
N ARG A 157 -7.12 27.29 -3.44
CA ARG A 157 -6.20 28.33 -3.95
C ARG A 157 -5.17 28.81 -2.93
N GLU A 158 -5.48 28.66 -1.65
CA GLU A 158 -4.56 29.02 -0.58
C GLU A 158 -3.82 27.76 -0.13
N ALA A 159 -2.49 27.86 -0.03
CA ALA A 159 -1.66 26.76 0.48
C ALA A 159 -1.76 26.67 2.02
N ASP A 160 -2.98 26.41 2.50
CA ASP A 160 -3.30 26.28 3.93
C ASP A 160 -3.91 24.89 4.19
N THR A 161 -3.14 24.02 4.83
CA THR A 161 -3.59 22.67 5.20
C THR A 161 -4.82 22.71 6.12
N ALA A 162 -4.97 23.75 6.92
CA ALA A 162 -6.16 23.90 7.77
C ALA A 162 -7.41 24.24 6.96
N ALA A 163 -7.28 24.97 5.85
CA ALA A 163 -8.38 25.22 4.91
C ALA A 163 -8.78 23.93 4.18
N ASP A 164 -7.80 23.12 3.78
CA ASP A 164 -8.02 21.80 3.20
C ASP A 164 -8.79 20.89 4.16
N ALA A 165 -8.34 20.75 5.39
CA ALA A 165 -9.00 19.97 6.43
C ALA A 165 -10.46 20.41 6.67
N ARG A 166 -10.72 21.73 6.74
CA ARG A 166 -12.08 22.27 6.89
C ARG A 166 -12.97 21.98 5.68
N THR A 167 -12.42 22.06 4.47
CA THR A 167 -13.16 21.77 3.25
C THR A 167 -13.59 20.31 3.20
N ILE A 168 -12.68 19.38 3.52
CA ILE A 168 -12.99 17.95 3.57
C ILE A 168 -14.01 17.64 4.66
N ALA A 169 -13.86 18.20 5.88
CA ALA A 169 -14.81 18.02 6.95
C ALA A 169 -16.22 18.52 6.57
N ALA A 170 -16.32 19.70 5.94
CA ALA A 170 -17.58 20.25 5.47
C ALA A 170 -18.20 19.36 4.37
N ARG A 171 -17.39 18.82 3.46
CA ARG A 171 -17.87 17.92 2.40
C ARG A 171 -18.43 16.62 2.97
N ILE A 172 -17.75 16.02 3.97
CA ILE A 172 -18.25 14.83 4.67
C ILE A 172 -19.58 15.13 5.37
N ALA A 173 -19.66 16.25 6.13
CA ALA A 173 -20.88 16.65 6.81
C ALA A 173 -22.05 16.82 5.82
N GLN A 174 -21.81 17.45 4.67
CA GLN A 174 -22.81 17.60 3.61
C GLN A 174 -23.26 16.26 3.07
N MET A 175 -22.33 15.35 2.73
CA MET A 175 -22.68 14.02 2.21
C MET A 175 -23.53 13.22 3.22
N MET A 176 -23.21 13.33 4.51
CA MET A 176 -24.01 12.72 5.58
C MET A 176 -25.42 13.32 5.66
N ALA A 177 -25.54 14.64 5.59
CA ALA A 177 -26.82 15.34 5.65
C ALA A 177 -27.70 15.01 4.44
N ASP A 178 -27.10 14.88 3.26
CA ASP A 178 -27.79 14.57 2.00
C ASP A 178 -28.13 13.07 1.88
N GLY A 179 -27.65 12.23 2.79
CA GLY A 179 -27.80 10.78 2.71
C GLY A 179 -27.15 10.22 1.45
N TYR A 180 -25.92 10.68 1.14
CA TYR A 180 -25.21 10.31 -0.08
C TYR A 180 -25.22 8.79 -0.29
N PRO A 181 -25.67 8.29 -1.45
CA PRO A 181 -25.79 6.85 -1.67
C PRO A 181 -24.44 6.18 -1.79
N VAL A 182 -24.19 5.16 -1.00
CA VAL A 182 -23.06 4.26 -1.10
C VAL A 182 -23.55 2.84 -1.37
N ARG A 183 -22.65 2.00 -1.86
CA ARG A 183 -22.96 0.60 -2.12
C ARG A 183 -23.32 -0.13 -0.82
N ASP A 184 -24.40 -0.90 -0.86
CA ASP A 184 -24.73 -1.82 0.21
C ASP A 184 -23.92 -3.13 0.12
N ALA A 185 -23.89 -3.90 1.22
CA ALA A 185 -23.35 -5.26 1.24
C ALA A 185 -24.16 -6.18 0.31
N GLU A 186 -25.49 -5.93 0.14
CA GLU A 186 -26.29 -6.66 -0.81
C GLU A 186 -26.01 -6.19 -2.26
N PRO A 187 -25.66 -7.11 -3.17
CA PRO A 187 -25.39 -6.77 -4.57
C PRO A 187 -26.57 -6.01 -5.22
N GLY A 188 -26.26 -4.93 -5.93
CA GLY A 188 -27.25 -4.12 -6.65
C GLY A 188 -28.06 -3.16 -5.78
N LYS A 189 -27.75 -3.05 -4.48
CA LYS A 189 -28.40 -2.09 -3.58
C LYS A 189 -27.48 -0.97 -3.16
N THR A 190 -28.08 0.16 -2.84
CA THR A 190 -27.40 1.32 -2.21
C THR A 190 -28.08 1.63 -0.88
N ARG A 191 -27.29 2.22 0.02
CA ARG A 191 -27.75 2.78 1.30
C ARG A 191 -27.20 4.20 1.48
N PRO A 192 -27.77 5.02 2.36
CA PRO A 192 -27.14 6.26 2.79
C PRO A 192 -25.74 5.99 3.39
N CYS A 193 -24.80 6.91 3.17
CA CYS A 193 -23.47 6.81 3.75
C CYS A 193 -23.50 6.91 5.29
N GLN A 194 -22.50 6.31 5.90
CA GLN A 194 -22.22 6.35 7.34
C GLN A 194 -20.79 6.84 7.53
N TYR A 195 -20.41 7.26 8.74
CA TYR A 195 -19.05 7.76 8.99
C TYR A 195 -17.98 6.72 8.69
N ASP A 196 -18.27 5.44 8.86
CA ASP A 196 -17.35 4.34 8.56
C ASP A 196 -17.07 4.16 7.05
N ASP A 197 -17.84 4.82 6.18
CA ASP A 197 -17.61 4.77 4.73
C ASP A 197 -16.54 5.77 4.26
N PHE A 198 -16.08 6.67 5.13
CA PHE A 198 -15.10 7.68 4.78
C PHE A 198 -13.71 7.32 5.27
N CYS A 199 -12.72 7.52 4.41
CA CYS A 199 -11.30 7.38 4.76
C CYS A 199 -10.51 8.55 4.16
N ILE A 200 -9.73 9.25 4.99
CA ILE A 200 -8.87 10.34 4.57
C ILE A 200 -7.43 9.81 4.52
N LEU A 201 -6.83 9.86 3.34
CA LEU A 201 -5.45 9.45 3.14
C LEU A 201 -4.55 10.69 3.02
N LEU A 202 -3.56 10.79 3.88
CA LEU A 202 -2.61 11.90 3.90
C LEU A 202 -1.20 11.41 3.58
N ARG A 203 -0.40 12.27 2.95
CA ARG A 203 1.00 11.93 2.61
C ARG A 203 1.89 11.75 3.84
N GLY A 204 1.60 12.48 4.92
CA GLY A 204 2.39 12.46 6.15
C GLY A 204 1.51 12.60 7.38
N ARG A 205 2.06 12.25 8.55
CA ARG A 205 1.33 12.28 9.82
C ARG A 205 1.30 13.68 10.47
N SER A 206 2.13 14.61 10.01
CA SER A 206 2.23 15.98 10.55
C SER A 206 0.88 16.71 10.60
N ASP A 207 0.01 16.42 9.66
CA ASP A 207 -1.23 17.15 9.45
C ASP A 207 -2.45 16.49 10.10
N PHE A 208 -2.28 15.28 10.67
CA PHE A 208 -3.38 14.51 11.29
C PHE A 208 -4.16 15.34 12.33
N ALA A 209 -3.46 16.08 13.18
CA ALA A 209 -4.10 16.90 14.22
C ALA A 209 -4.99 18.02 13.64
N LEU A 210 -4.65 18.57 12.46
CA LEU A 210 -5.45 19.58 11.78
C LEU A 210 -6.76 18.99 11.25
N TYR A 211 -6.69 17.79 10.67
CA TYR A 211 -7.88 17.08 10.18
C TYR A 211 -8.77 16.60 11.34
N GLU A 212 -8.17 16.07 12.40
CA GLU A 212 -8.89 15.67 13.61
C GLU A 212 -9.63 16.86 14.23
N ALA A 213 -8.97 18.02 14.37
CA ALA A 213 -9.59 19.23 14.87
C ALA A 213 -10.75 19.72 14.00
N ALA A 214 -10.59 19.69 12.66
CA ALA A 214 -11.62 20.14 11.74
C ALA A 214 -12.85 19.20 11.75
N LEU A 215 -12.66 17.89 11.84
CA LEU A 215 -13.72 16.89 11.93
C LEU A 215 -14.46 17.00 13.28
N THR A 216 -13.70 17.09 14.38
CA THR A 216 -14.25 17.23 15.73
C THR A 216 -15.09 18.51 15.89
N ALA A 217 -14.69 19.61 15.23
CA ALA A 217 -15.44 20.87 15.25
C ALA A 217 -16.84 20.76 14.61
N LEU A 218 -17.06 19.75 13.76
CA LEU A 218 -18.34 19.41 13.15
C LEU A 218 -19.00 18.15 13.77
N GLU A 219 -18.51 17.73 14.95
CA GLU A 219 -18.99 16.55 15.68
C GLU A 219 -18.89 15.25 14.85
N ILE A 220 -17.98 15.20 13.86
CA ILE A 220 -17.71 14.01 13.05
C ILE A 220 -16.77 13.09 13.85
N PRO A 221 -17.17 11.84 14.12
CA PRO A 221 -16.29 10.90 14.81
C PRO A 221 -15.09 10.58 13.93
N VAL A 222 -13.89 10.60 14.49
CA VAL A 222 -12.65 10.36 13.78
C VAL A 222 -11.79 9.36 14.54
N TYR A 223 -11.15 8.46 13.79
CA TYR A 223 -10.07 7.62 14.28
C TYR A 223 -8.82 7.89 13.44
N ALA A 224 -7.76 8.32 14.09
CA ALA A 224 -6.46 8.50 13.46
C ALA A 224 -5.49 7.45 14.00
N ASP A 225 -4.85 6.69 13.11
CA ASP A 225 -3.76 5.77 13.46
C ASP A 225 -2.48 6.57 13.74
N VAL A 226 -2.54 7.36 14.80
CA VAL A 226 -1.38 8.05 15.36
C VAL A 226 -0.81 7.12 16.42
N ALA A 227 0.31 6.49 16.11
CA ALA A 227 1.11 5.88 17.16
C ALA A 227 1.60 7.02 18.07
N ALA A 228 0.83 7.33 19.10
CA ALA A 228 1.35 8.11 20.22
C ALA A 228 2.58 7.33 20.72
N ASP A 229 3.72 8.02 20.85
CA ASP A 229 4.86 7.36 21.47
C ASP A 229 4.43 6.99 22.88
N LEU A 230 4.28 5.71 23.14
CA LEU A 230 3.85 5.19 24.44
C LEU A 230 4.73 5.74 25.57
N LEU A 231 6.01 6.00 25.28
CA LEU A 231 6.98 6.52 26.24
C LEU A 231 6.72 8.00 26.56
N ASP A 232 6.03 8.74 25.69
CA ASP A 232 5.64 10.13 25.91
C ASP A 232 4.29 10.29 26.62
N ALA A 233 3.56 9.21 26.81
CA ALA A 233 2.30 9.24 27.52
C ALA A 233 2.50 9.73 28.98
N PRO A 234 1.69 10.69 29.49
CA PRO A 234 1.91 11.30 30.81
C PRO A 234 2.03 10.30 31.96
N HIS A 235 1.33 9.18 31.89
CA HIS A 235 1.38 8.11 32.88
C HIS A 235 2.54 7.12 32.69
N VAL A 236 3.23 7.13 31.54
CA VAL A 236 4.37 6.27 31.25
C VAL A 236 5.71 7.01 31.43
N ARG A 237 5.73 8.33 31.23
CA ARG A 237 6.93 9.17 31.43
C ARG A 237 7.64 8.97 32.77
N PRO A 238 6.95 8.88 33.93
CA PRO A 238 7.62 8.63 35.20
C PRO A 238 8.35 7.30 35.25
N PHE A 239 7.81 6.24 34.62
CA PHE A 239 8.49 4.95 34.53
C PHE A 239 9.72 5.01 33.63
N ALA A 240 9.63 5.68 32.49
CA ALA A 240 10.78 5.90 31.60
C ALA A 240 11.88 6.74 32.30
N ALA A 241 11.49 7.79 33.05
CA ALA A 241 12.42 8.57 33.88
C ALA A 241 13.05 7.73 34.98
N LEU A 242 12.30 6.87 35.66
CA LEU A 242 12.83 5.95 36.67
C LEU A 242 13.89 5.01 36.09
N LEU A 243 13.66 4.44 34.92
CA LEU A 243 14.65 3.58 34.26
C LEU A 243 15.94 4.33 33.90
N ARG A 244 15.84 5.60 33.47
CA ARG A 244 16.99 6.46 33.19
C ARG A 244 17.76 6.81 34.47
N VAL A 245 17.06 7.09 35.58
CA VAL A 245 17.69 7.34 36.88
C VAL A 245 18.41 6.10 37.42
N LEU A 246 17.84 4.91 37.20
CA LEU A 246 18.48 3.65 37.57
C LEU A 246 19.76 3.38 36.75
N ASP A 247 19.75 3.77 35.48
CA ASP A 247 20.94 3.67 34.61
C ASP A 247 22.01 4.71 34.97
N ASN A 248 21.58 5.98 35.22
CA ASN A 248 22.45 7.07 35.61
C ASN A 248 21.77 7.99 36.65
N PRO A 249 22.08 7.84 37.96
CA PRO A 249 21.45 8.62 39.03
C PRO A 249 21.85 10.11 39.06
N ALA A 250 22.79 10.55 38.22
CA ALA A 250 23.21 11.96 38.14
C ALA A 250 22.35 12.81 37.17
N GLN A 251 21.17 12.33 36.76
CA GLN A 251 20.23 13.04 35.88
C GLN A 251 19.16 13.77 36.70
N ASP A 252 19.36 15.05 36.96
CA ASP A 252 18.48 15.86 37.84
C ASP A 252 17.06 16.02 37.29
N VAL A 253 16.91 16.10 35.95
CA VAL A 253 15.59 16.27 35.30
C VAL A 253 14.75 15.00 35.43
N GLU A 254 15.33 13.86 35.19
CA GLU A 254 14.68 12.56 35.34
C GLU A 254 14.38 12.28 36.83
N LEU A 255 15.28 12.61 37.73
CA LEU A 255 15.07 12.42 39.14
C LEU A 255 13.90 13.28 39.64
N SER A 256 13.78 14.53 39.19
CA SER A 256 12.64 15.39 39.53
C SER A 256 11.31 14.95 38.94
N SER A 257 11.35 14.13 37.87
CA SER A 257 10.15 13.57 37.22
C SER A 257 9.62 12.32 37.92
N VAL A 258 10.43 11.70 38.79
CA VAL A 258 10.10 10.49 39.56
C VAL A 258 9.65 10.80 40.97
N LEU A 259 10.08 11.93 41.51
CA LEU A 259 9.69 12.44 42.86
C LEU A 259 8.36 13.17 42.81
#